data_51fd8c0a9fbb96e70dbccf3497a2adfe
#
_entry.id   51fd8c0a9fbb96e70dbccf3497a2adfe
#
_cell.length_a   1.000
_cell.length_b   1.000
_cell.length_c   1.000
_cell.angle_alpha   90.00
_cell.angle_beta   90.00
_cell.angle_gamma   90.00
#
_symmetry.space_group_name_H-M   'P 1'
#
loop_
_entity.id
_entity.type
_entity.pdbx_description
1 polymer ?
#
loop_
_entity_poly.entity_id
_entity_poly.type
_entity_poly.pdbx_seq_one_letter_code
_entity_poly.pdbx_strand_id
1 'polypeptide(L)'
;MILALDIGTSSVRAIAFDQFGETVGSDVRLTYAMDTTQDGGVEIDAERLLDTVCRVLDGFCDQEGADTIQIRGVGISTFWHNVVGVGA
;
A
#
# COMPACT_ATOMS: atom_id res chain seq x y z
N MET A 1 -1.17 12.10 13.89
CA MET A 1 -0.73 10.80 13.32
C MET A 1 -0.69 10.88 11.82
N ILE A 2 0.34 10.36 11.22
CA ILE A 2 0.47 10.25 9.76
C ILE A 2 0.44 8.77 9.40
N LEU A 3 -0.36 8.42 8.40
CA LEU A 3 -0.35 7.09 7.81
C LEU A 3 0.61 7.07 6.64
N ALA A 4 1.57 6.17 6.68
CA ALA A 4 2.46 5.90 5.55
C ALA A 4 1.96 4.68 4.80
N LEU A 5 1.76 4.83 3.49
CA LEU A 5 1.36 3.76 2.59
C LEU A 5 2.51 3.49 1.63
N ASP A 6 3.09 2.31 1.73
CA ASP A 6 4.20 1.89 0.88
C ASP A 6 3.71 0.83 -0.11
N ILE A 7 3.69 1.21 -1.39
CA ILE A 7 3.29 0.33 -2.48
C ILE A 7 4.56 -0.12 -3.18
N GLY A 8 5.07 -1.27 -2.75
CA GLY A 8 6.29 -1.85 -3.30
C GLY A 8 6.03 -2.83 -4.43
N THR A 9 7.08 -3.44 -4.93
CA THR A 9 7.02 -4.38 -6.07
C THR A 9 6.52 -5.78 -5.69
N SER A 10 6.41 -6.08 -4.39
CA SER A 10 5.97 -7.39 -3.91
C SER A 10 4.97 -7.32 -2.77
N SER A 11 4.76 -6.13 -2.21
CA SER A 11 3.84 -5.96 -1.08
C SER A 11 3.35 -4.52 -1.00
N VAL A 12 2.20 -4.38 -0.35
CA VAL A 12 1.65 -3.09 0.08
C VAL A 12 1.63 -3.08 1.60
N ARG A 13 2.09 -1.99 2.20
CA ARG A 13 2.18 -1.86 3.65
C ARG A 13 1.61 -0.52 4.10
N ALA A 14 0.85 -0.54 5.20
CA ALA A 14 0.36 0.64 5.88
C ALA A 14 0.89 0.66 7.31
N ILE A 15 1.45 1.79 7.72
CA ILE A 15 1.99 1.98 9.06
C ILE A 15 1.73 3.42 9.51
N ALA A 16 1.34 3.60 10.77
CA ALA A 16 1.12 4.91 11.34
C ALA A 16 2.34 5.38 12.14
N PHE A 17 2.58 6.68 12.08
CA PHE A 17 3.64 7.35 12.83
C PHE A 17 3.05 8.50 13.65
N ASP A 18 3.60 8.69 14.84
CA ASP A 18 3.26 9.83 15.68
C ASP A 18 4.07 11.08 15.30
N GLN A 19 3.88 12.16 16.07
CA GLN A 19 4.58 13.43 15.84
C GLN A 19 6.09 13.33 16.05
N PHE A 20 6.58 12.29 16.71
CA PHE A 20 8.01 12.07 16.94
C PHE A 20 8.64 11.12 15.92
N GLY A 21 7.87 10.66 14.93
CA GLY A 21 8.35 9.72 13.93
C GLY A 21 8.41 8.29 14.42
N GLU A 22 7.79 7.97 15.55
CA GLU A 22 7.72 6.62 16.06
C GLU A 22 6.46 5.91 15.57
N THR A 23 6.55 4.60 15.36
CA THR A 23 5.43 3.81 14.89
C THR A 23 4.36 3.68 15.97
N VAL A 24 3.09 3.75 15.55
CA VAL A 24 1.93 3.60 16.41
C VAL A 24 1.16 2.37 15.99
N GLY A 25 0.97 1.42 16.93
CA GLY A 25 0.29 0.18 16.64
C GLY A 25 1.10 -0.77 15.76
N SER A 26 0.43 -1.71 15.15
CA SER A 26 1.05 -2.69 14.25
C SER A 26 0.85 -2.27 12.80
N ASP A 27 1.84 -2.57 11.97
CA ASP A 27 1.68 -2.39 10.52
C ASP A 27 0.78 -3.48 9.92
N VAL A 28 0.17 -3.15 8.80
CA VAL A 28 -0.57 -4.10 7.97
C VAL A 28 0.15 -4.24 6.64
N ARG A 29 0.41 -5.46 6.23
CA ARG A 29 1.13 -5.77 5.01
C ARG A 29 0.46 -6.92 4.29
N LEU A 30 0.21 -6.73 3.00
CA LEU A 30 -0.23 -7.80 2.11
C LEU A 30 0.77 -7.95 0.97
N THR A 31 1.12 -9.20 0.69
CA THR A 31 1.96 -9.53 -0.46
C THR A 31 1.13 -9.73 -1.71
N TYR A 32 1.72 -9.48 -2.85
CA TYR A 32 1.13 -9.80 -4.14
C TYR A 32 2.22 -10.27 -5.10
N ALA A 33 1.83 -10.96 -6.15
CA ALA A 33 2.76 -11.44 -7.17
C ALA A 33 2.55 -10.66 -8.46
N MET A 34 3.66 -10.32 -9.12
CA MET A 34 3.64 -9.80 -10.48
C MET A 34 3.55 -10.94 -11.47
N ASP A 35 2.89 -10.70 -12.59
CA ASP A 35 2.82 -11.66 -13.69
C ASP A 35 4.05 -11.47 -14.59
N THR A 36 4.57 -12.56 -15.08
CA THR A 36 5.68 -12.54 -16.05
C THR A 36 5.18 -12.95 -17.42
N THR A 37 5.70 -12.29 -18.45
CA THR A 37 5.38 -12.60 -19.84
C THR A 37 6.49 -13.46 -20.46
N GLN A 38 6.17 -14.12 -21.59
CA GLN A 38 7.14 -15.01 -22.27
C GLN A 38 8.38 -14.25 -22.79
N ASP A 39 8.23 -12.97 -23.09
CA ASP A 39 9.33 -12.12 -23.57
C ASP A 39 10.13 -11.46 -22.42
N GLY A 40 9.90 -11.88 -21.19
CA GLY A 40 10.61 -11.36 -20.02
C GLY A 40 9.98 -10.13 -19.39
N GLY A 41 8.78 -9.74 -19.81
CA GLY A 41 8.05 -8.64 -19.21
C GLY A 41 7.56 -9.01 -17.80
N VAL A 42 7.44 -7.98 -16.95
CA VAL A 42 6.88 -8.11 -15.60
C VAL A 42 5.74 -7.09 -15.49
N GLU A 43 4.55 -7.57 -15.20
CA GLU A 43 3.37 -6.71 -15.18
C GLU A 43 2.40 -7.12 -14.07
N ILE A 44 1.50 -6.20 -13.71
CA ILE A 44 0.39 -6.45 -12.81
C ILE A 44 -0.84 -5.69 -13.30
N ASP A 45 -2.01 -6.31 -13.13
CA ASP A 45 -3.27 -5.62 -13.37
C ASP A 45 -3.44 -4.49 -12.35
N ALA A 46 -3.64 -3.26 -12.84
CA ALA A 46 -3.80 -2.08 -11.99
C ALA A 46 -4.99 -2.20 -11.03
N GLU A 47 -6.09 -2.81 -11.46
CA GLU A 47 -7.26 -3.03 -10.59
C GLU A 47 -6.94 -4.02 -9.46
N ARG A 48 -6.15 -5.04 -9.74
CA ARG A 48 -5.70 -6.00 -8.73
C ARG A 48 -4.77 -5.35 -7.71
N LEU A 49 -3.89 -4.47 -8.15
CA LEU A 49 -3.04 -3.69 -7.25
C LEU A 49 -3.87 -2.76 -6.38
N LEU A 50 -4.83 -2.05 -6.96
CA LEU A 50 -5.74 -1.18 -6.22
C LEU A 50 -6.54 -1.96 -5.18
N ASP A 51 -7.04 -3.14 -5.52
CA ASP A 51 -7.74 -4.01 -4.56
C ASP A 51 -6.85 -4.36 -3.37
N THR A 52 -5.58 -4.68 -3.63
CA THR A 52 -4.61 -4.98 -2.56
C THR A 52 -4.40 -3.75 -1.65
N VAL A 53 -4.28 -2.56 -2.23
CA VAL A 53 -4.16 -1.31 -1.47
C VAL A 53 -5.40 -1.10 -0.58
N CYS A 54 -6.59 -1.28 -1.13
CA CYS A 54 -7.84 -1.13 -0.37
C CYS A 54 -7.91 -2.13 0.79
N ARG A 55 -7.49 -3.37 0.57
CA ARG A 55 -7.46 -4.40 1.62
C ARG A 55 -6.48 -4.04 2.74
N VAL A 56 -5.33 -3.48 2.41
CA VAL A 56 -4.36 -3.02 3.41
C VAL A 56 -4.94 -1.89 4.24
N LEU A 57 -5.61 -0.93 3.60
CA LEU A 57 -6.25 0.19 4.30
C LEU A 57 -7.40 -0.28 5.18
N ASP A 58 -8.23 -1.19 4.69
CA ASP A 58 -9.32 -1.78 5.47
C ASP A 58 -8.76 -2.53 6.68
N GLY A 59 -7.72 -3.33 6.49
CA GLY A 59 -7.06 -4.05 7.57
C GLY A 59 -6.46 -3.10 8.61
N PHE A 60 -5.90 -1.97 8.18
CA PHE A 60 -5.40 -0.96 9.10
C PHE A 60 -6.54 -0.33 9.93
N CYS A 61 -7.65 0.02 9.28
CA CYS A 61 -8.80 0.61 9.95
C CYS A 61 -9.49 -0.36 10.92
N ASP A 62 -9.42 -1.66 10.64
CA ASP A 62 -10.05 -2.71 11.46
C ASP A 62 -9.17 -3.16 12.63
N GLN A 63 -7.94 -2.67 12.74
CA GLN A 63 -7.07 -3.02 13.86
C GLN A 63 -7.68 -2.58 15.18
N GLU A 64 -7.60 -3.47 16.19
CA GLU A 64 -8.00 -3.14 17.54
C GLU A 64 -7.15 -1.98 18.08
N GLY A 65 -7.81 -0.93 18.53
CA GLY A 65 -7.15 0.27 19.02
C GLY A 65 -6.68 1.24 17.94
N ALA A 66 -6.94 0.98 16.66
CA ALA A 66 -6.68 1.94 15.61
C ALA A 66 -7.66 3.12 15.73
N ASP A 67 -7.12 4.32 15.90
CA ASP A 67 -7.90 5.55 15.96
C ASP A 67 -7.71 6.34 14.68
N THR A 68 -8.53 6.04 13.69
CA THR A 68 -8.42 6.63 12.36
C THR A 68 -8.79 8.11 12.33
N ILE A 69 -9.50 8.60 13.34
CA ILE A 69 -9.83 10.03 13.41
C ILE A 69 -8.62 10.90 13.77
N GLN A 70 -7.55 10.31 14.29
CA GLN A 70 -6.31 11.01 14.59
C GLN A 70 -5.35 11.07 13.39
N ILE A 71 -5.66 10.42 12.28
CA ILE A 71 -4.86 10.50 11.08
C ILE A 71 -5.10 11.84 10.40
N ARG A 72 -4.04 12.64 10.27
CA ARG A 72 -4.10 13.98 9.70
C ARG A 72 -3.56 14.06 8.28
N GLY A 73 -2.88 13.03 7.84
CA GLY A 73 -2.32 12.99 6.50
C GLY A 73 -1.89 11.60 6.13
N VAL A 74 -1.74 11.38 4.85
CA VAL A 74 -1.27 10.12 4.28
C VAL A 74 -0.09 10.42 3.36
N GLY A 75 1.04 9.78 3.64
CA GLY A 75 2.20 9.79 2.76
C GLY A 75 2.21 8.50 1.95
N ILE A 76 2.43 8.62 0.65
CA ILE A 76 2.43 7.47 -0.25
C ILE A 76 3.78 7.35 -0.94
N SER A 77 4.35 6.16 -0.91
CA SER A 77 5.52 5.78 -1.69
C SER A 77 5.11 4.67 -2.66
N THR A 78 5.53 4.80 -3.90
CA THR A 78 5.26 3.80 -4.95
C THR A 78 6.57 3.36 -5.60
N PHE A 79 6.53 2.24 -6.31
CA PHE A 79 7.69 1.79 -7.06
C PHE A 79 7.87 2.61 -8.35
N TRP A 80 9.13 2.74 -8.77
CA TRP A 80 9.55 3.63 -9.86
C TRP A 80 9.65 2.86 -11.19
N HIS A 81 9.77 3.64 -12.27
CA HIS A 81 10.06 3.12 -13.61
C HIS A 81 9.01 2.14 -14.11
N ASN A 82 7.74 2.50 -13.93
CA ASN A 82 6.64 1.72 -14.44
C ASN A 82 5.72 2.58 -15.30
N VAL A 83 4.89 1.92 -16.08
CA VAL A 83 3.91 2.55 -16.97
C VAL A 83 2.58 1.84 -16.81
N VAL A 84 1.50 2.61 -16.76
CA VAL A 84 0.14 2.05 -16.77
C VAL A 84 -0.47 2.32 -18.14
N GLY A 85 -0.84 1.25 -18.85
CA GLY A 85 -1.60 1.36 -20.08
C GLY A 85 -3.09 1.52 -19.80
N VAL A 86 -3.71 2.45 -20.51
CA VAL A 86 -5.15 2.73 -20.36
C VAL A 86 -5.81 2.53 -21.71
N GLY A 87 -6.89 1.74 -21.73
CA GLY A 87 -7.69 1.53 -22.94
C GLY A 87 -8.51 2.75 -23.32
N ALA A 88 -8.86 2.80 -24.59
CA ALA A 88 -9.71 3.87 -25.14
C ALA A 88 -11.18 3.67 -24.67
#